data_e4c75124e381ad29fb6b2d2e91a1dadf
#
_entry.id   e4c75124e381ad29fb6b2d2e91a1dadf
#
_cell.length_a   1.000
_cell.length_b   1.000
_cell.length_c   1.000
_cell.angle_alpha   90.00
_cell.angle_beta   90.00
_cell.angle_gamma   90.00
#
_symmetry.space_group_name_H-M   'P 1'
#
loop_
_entity.id
_entity.type
_entity.pdbx_description
1 polymer ?
#
loop_
_entity_poly.entity_id
_entity_poly.type
_entity_poly.pdbx_seq_one_letter_code
_entity_poly.pdbx_strand_id
1 'polypeptide(L)'
;MVVTLIIACEVGFWVLLAAGLALRYLARMPKTGAAVLLLEPLLELALLIVTAIDLKNGATADWKHGLAALYIGYTVAYGHYTIKWVDVRVAHRFAGGPAPIKRYGRDQLKHEAKLWLRTVLMAAVAAALLQGAIWYVGDGDVSSLRSWQATGLRIVSIHGVIMLTYLIWPKKAPEDRTAAEEAPARPREETLH
;
A
#
# COMPACT_ATOMS: atom_id res chain seq x y z
N MET A 1 27.83 -2.29 15.88
CA MET A 1 27.77 -2.37 14.41
C MET A 1 26.31 -2.48 13.90
N VAL A 2 25.49 -3.40 14.41
CA VAL A 2 24.08 -3.57 13.99
C VAL A 2 23.24 -2.31 14.20
N VAL A 3 23.31 -1.66 15.36
CA VAL A 3 22.60 -0.39 15.66
C VAL A 3 22.96 0.72 14.65
N THR A 4 24.23 0.84 14.29
CA THR A 4 24.67 1.83 13.28
C THR A 4 24.07 1.55 11.91
N LEU A 5 23.97 0.26 11.53
CA LEU A 5 23.34 -0.16 10.28
C LEU A 5 21.83 0.14 10.29
N ILE A 6 21.14 -0.15 11.40
CA ILE A 6 19.71 0.18 11.56
C ILE A 6 19.48 1.67 11.37
N ILE A 7 20.25 2.51 12.06
CA ILE A 7 20.15 3.99 11.94
C ILE A 7 20.42 4.42 10.49
N ALA A 8 21.44 3.86 9.84
CA ALA A 8 21.76 4.17 8.45
C ALA A 8 20.62 3.78 7.50
N CYS A 9 19.96 2.64 7.72
CA CYS A 9 18.80 2.21 6.97
C CYS A 9 17.58 3.12 7.19
N GLU A 10 17.30 3.51 8.44
CA GLU A 10 16.21 4.46 8.76
C GLU A 10 16.43 5.83 8.09
N VAL A 11 17.64 6.37 8.16
CA VAL A 11 17.97 7.64 7.48
C VAL A 11 17.89 7.45 5.96
N GLY A 12 18.43 6.35 5.45
CA GLY A 12 18.38 5.99 4.03
C GLY A 12 16.97 5.92 3.49
N PHE A 13 16.03 5.33 4.24
CA PHE A 13 14.61 5.29 3.92
C PHE A 13 14.03 6.71 3.68
N TRP A 14 14.20 7.62 4.63
CA TRP A 14 13.71 8.99 4.49
C TRP A 14 14.34 9.75 3.34
N VAL A 15 15.63 9.54 3.10
CA VAL A 15 16.36 10.14 1.96
C VAL A 15 15.84 9.61 0.64
N LEU A 16 15.66 8.29 0.50
CA LEU A 16 15.13 7.66 -0.72
C LEU A 16 13.68 8.10 -0.99
N LEU A 17 12.85 8.15 0.04
CA LEU A 17 11.47 8.61 -0.06
C LEU A 17 11.42 10.07 -0.56
N ALA A 18 12.16 10.97 0.08
CA ALA A 18 12.21 12.38 -0.31
C ALA A 18 12.77 12.56 -1.72
N ALA A 19 13.87 11.86 -2.06
CA ALA A 19 14.49 11.92 -3.38
C ALA A 19 13.56 11.34 -4.46
N GLY A 20 12.92 10.20 -4.22
CA GLY A 20 11.98 9.58 -5.15
C GLY A 20 10.78 10.46 -5.44
N LEU A 21 10.19 11.08 -4.41
CA LEU A 21 9.09 12.03 -4.58
C LEU A 21 9.54 13.32 -5.26
N ALA A 22 10.70 13.87 -4.91
CA ALA A 22 11.26 15.06 -5.56
C ALA A 22 11.53 14.82 -7.05
N LEU A 23 12.18 13.71 -7.40
CA LEU A 23 12.41 13.32 -8.80
C LEU A 23 11.09 13.15 -9.56
N ARG A 24 10.08 12.56 -8.93
CA ARG A 24 8.79 12.29 -9.58
C ARG A 24 7.98 13.56 -9.83
N TYR A 25 7.88 14.45 -8.84
CA TYR A 25 6.95 15.59 -8.87
C TYR A 25 7.63 16.92 -9.14
N LEU A 26 8.86 17.17 -8.63
CA LEU A 26 9.59 18.42 -8.88
C LEU A 26 10.39 18.35 -10.17
N ALA A 27 11.21 17.30 -10.34
CA ALA A 27 12.03 17.13 -11.55
C ALA A 27 11.23 16.56 -12.74
N ARG A 28 9.95 16.19 -12.56
CA ARG A 28 9.07 15.61 -13.60
C ARG A 28 9.65 14.36 -14.27
N MET A 29 10.39 13.56 -13.52
CA MET A 29 11.00 12.30 -13.96
C MET A 29 10.27 11.10 -13.33
N PRO A 30 9.04 10.74 -13.78
CA PRO A 30 8.20 9.78 -13.08
C PRO A 30 8.77 8.36 -13.04
N LYS A 31 9.50 7.96 -14.07
CA LYS A 31 10.14 6.63 -14.14
C LYS A 31 11.32 6.52 -13.18
N THR A 32 12.19 7.53 -13.17
CA THR A 32 13.36 7.58 -12.28
C THR A 32 12.93 7.69 -10.82
N GLY A 33 11.94 8.56 -10.51
CA GLY A 33 11.38 8.64 -9.16
C GLY A 33 10.76 7.33 -8.69
N ALA A 34 10.03 6.60 -9.57
CA ALA A 34 9.49 5.29 -9.25
C ALA A 34 10.62 4.24 -9.01
N ALA A 35 11.70 4.28 -9.79
CA ALA A 35 12.84 3.37 -9.59
C ALA A 35 13.54 3.63 -8.25
N VAL A 36 13.70 4.90 -7.84
CA VAL A 36 14.28 5.25 -6.53
C VAL A 36 13.37 4.77 -5.40
N LEU A 37 12.05 4.95 -5.51
CA LEU A 37 11.09 4.44 -4.51
C LEU A 37 11.07 2.90 -4.41
N LEU A 38 11.45 2.18 -5.49
CA LEU A 38 11.58 0.73 -5.45
C LEU A 38 12.84 0.25 -4.70
N LEU A 39 13.80 1.13 -4.41
CA LEU A 39 14.95 0.79 -3.57
C LEU A 39 14.57 0.67 -2.09
N GLU A 40 13.49 1.33 -1.65
CA GLU A 40 13.01 1.26 -0.26
C GLU A 40 12.69 -0.18 0.18
N PRO A 41 11.84 -0.96 -0.53
CA PRO A 41 11.56 -2.33 -0.11
C PRO A 41 12.81 -3.24 -0.17
N LEU A 42 13.81 -2.93 -0.99
CA LEU A 42 15.08 -3.66 -0.98
C LEU A 42 15.90 -3.33 0.28
N LEU A 43 15.91 -2.08 0.71
CA LEU A 43 16.53 -1.66 1.96
C LEU A 43 15.88 -2.34 3.17
N GLU A 44 14.54 -2.36 3.20
CA GLU A 44 13.76 -3.02 4.25
C GLU A 44 13.98 -4.54 4.27
N LEU A 45 14.12 -5.17 3.10
CA LEU A 45 14.46 -6.58 3.01
C LEU A 45 15.87 -6.86 3.56
N ALA A 46 16.85 -6.01 3.23
CA ALA A 46 18.20 -6.11 3.78
C ALA A 46 18.18 -5.96 5.31
N LEU A 47 17.39 -5.00 5.83
CA LEU A 47 17.22 -4.80 7.26
C LEU A 47 16.58 -6.02 7.93
N LEU A 48 15.57 -6.63 7.33
CA LEU A 48 14.94 -7.85 7.84
C LEU A 48 15.92 -9.03 7.89
N ILE A 49 16.78 -9.18 6.88
CA ILE A 49 17.80 -10.23 6.84
C ILE A 49 18.83 -10.00 7.96
N VAL A 50 19.36 -8.79 8.10
CA VAL A 50 20.32 -8.44 9.17
C VAL A 50 19.73 -8.71 10.53
N THR A 51 18.47 -8.33 10.72
CA THR A 51 17.73 -8.60 11.96
C THR A 51 17.61 -10.09 12.25
N ALA A 52 17.26 -10.91 11.26
CA ALA A 52 17.16 -12.35 11.45
C ALA A 52 18.51 -12.96 11.87
N ILE A 53 19.61 -12.46 11.31
CA ILE A 53 20.95 -12.86 11.70
C ILE A 53 21.27 -12.46 13.16
N ASP A 54 20.89 -11.24 13.55
CA ASP A 54 21.12 -10.70 14.90
C ASP A 54 20.30 -11.48 15.96
N LEU A 55 19.04 -11.75 15.66
CA LEU A 55 18.18 -12.59 16.51
C LEU A 55 18.73 -14.00 16.69
N LYS A 56 19.25 -14.61 15.63
CA LYS A 56 19.91 -15.91 15.71
C LYS A 56 21.15 -15.89 16.60
N ASN A 57 21.84 -14.75 16.68
CA ASN A 57 23.00 -14.54 17.56
C ASN A 57 22.64 -14.14 18.99
N GLY A 58 21.37 -14.21 19.36
CA GLY A 58 20.89 -13.99 20.73
C GLY A 58 20.42 -12.56 21.04
N ALA A 59 20.24 -11.70 20.02
CA ALA A 59 19.61 -10.39 20.24
C ALA A 59 18.11 -10.55 20.61
N THR A 60 17.57 -9.57 21.31
CA THR A 60 16.14 -9.50 21.62
C THR A 60 15.33 -8.99 20.45
N ALA A 61 14.20 -9.63 20.16
CA ALA A 61 13.30 -9.21 19.09
C ALA A 61 12.67 -7.86 19.40
N ASP A 62 12.89 -6.85 18.54
CA ASP A 62 12.27 -5.53 18.62
C ASP A 62 11.04 -5.45 17.68
N TRP A 63 10.08 -4.57 18.00
CA TRP A 63 8.86 -4.35 17.22
C TRP A 63 9.15 -3.85 15.78
N LYS A 64 10.24 -3.15 15.56
CA LYS A 64 10.64 -2.61 14.25
C LYS A 64 10.82 -3.69 13.18
N HIS A 65 11.24 -4.86 13.58
CA HIS A 65 11.58 -5.96 12.68
C HIS A 65 10.37 -6.51 11.91
N GLY A 66 9.22 -6.55 12.57
CA GLY A 66 8.00 -7.00 11.91
C GLY A 66 7.36 -5.92 11.03
N LEU A 67 7.61 -4.64 11.33
CA LEU A 67 7.13 -3.53 10.52
C LEU A 67 7.74 -3.55 9.11
N ALA A 68 9.03 -3.87 8.97
CA ALA A 68 9.71 -4.02 7.70
C ALA A 68 9.01 -5.04 6.78
N ALA A 69 8.62 -6.20 7.32
CA ALA A 69 7.91 -7.21 6.55
C ALA A 69 6.52 -6.73 6.07
N LEU A 70 5.77 -6.01 6.92
CA LEU A 70 4.49 -5.39 6.51
C LEU A 70 4.69 -4.32 5.44
N TYR A 71 5.74 -3.51 5.54
CA TYR A 71 6.05 -2.49 4.55
C TYR A 71 6.37 -3.11 3.18
N ILE A 72 7.19 -4.17 3.15
CA ILE A 72 7.47 -4.92 1.91
C ILE A 72 6.16 -5.50 1.34
N GLY A 73 5.34 -6.13 2.17
CA GLY A 73 4.04 -6.65 1.78
C GLY A 73 3.12 -5.56 1.21
N TYR A 74 3.08 -4.37 1.85
CA TYR A 74 2.35 -3.21 1.37
C TYR A 74 2.85 -2.75 -0.01
N THR A 75 4.16 -2.63 -0.19
CA THR A 75 4.76 -2.20 -1.45
C THR A 75 4.42 -3.16 -2.59
N VAL A 76 4.47 -4.47 -2.35
CA VAL A 76 4.10 -5.49 -3.35
C VAL A 76 2.61 -5.40 -3.71
N ALA A 77 1.73 -5.28 -2.71
CA ALA A 77 0.29 -5.32 -2.93
C ALA A 77 -0.31 -3.97 -3.38
N TYR A 78 0.19 -2.89 -2.83
CA TYR A 78 -0.37 -1.54 -2.98
C TYR A 78 0.51 -0.56 -3.73
N GLY A 79 1.82 -0.80 -3.92
CA GLY A 79 2.76 0.17 -4.46
C GLY A 79 2.28 0.83 -5.75
N HIS A 80 1.92 0.03 -6.77
CA HIS A 80 1.40 0.55 -8.02
C HIS A 80 0.05 1.29 -7.88
N TYR A 81 -0.83 0.80 -7.01
CA TYR A 81 -2.11 1.45 -6.72
C TYR A 81 -1.91 2.80 -6.04
N THR A 82 -1.04 2.86 -5.04
CA THR A 82 -0.73 4.09 -4.29
C THR A 82 -0.13 5.14 -5.20
N ILE A 83 0.81 4.75 -6.06
CA ILE A 83 1.41 5.66 -7.05
C ILE A 83 0.34 6.27 -7.95
N LYS A 84 -0.53 5.45 -8.57
CA LYS A 84 -1.63 5.96 -9.41
C LYS A 84 -2.61 6.83 -8.64
N TRP A 85 -2.91 6.47 -7.40
CA TRP A 85 -3.82 7.22 -6.55
C TRP A 85 -3.28 8.61 -6.19
N VAL A 86 -1.98 8.70 -5.90
CA VAL A 86 -1.28 9.98 -5.65
C VAL A 86 -1.20 10.79 -6.94
N ASP A 87 -0.80 10.18 -8.07
CA ASP A 87 -0.67 10.87 -9.36
C ASP A 87 -1.98 11.58 -9.77
N VAL A 88 -3.12 10.89 -9.65
CA VAL A 88 -4.44 11.48 -9.97
C VAL A 88 -4.75 12.69 -9.08
N ARG A 89 -4.40 12.60 -7.77
CA ARG A 89 -4.63 13.71 -6.83
C ARG A 89 -3.70 14.89 -7.07
N VAL A 90 -2.43 14.62 -7.33
CA VAL A 90 -1.44 15.66 -7.65
C VAL A 90 -1.83 16.35 -8.96
N ALA A 91 -2.20 15.59 -9.98
CA ALA A 91 -2.68 16.16 -11.26
C ALA A 91 -3.92 17.02 -11.05
N HIS A 92 -4.90 16.56 -10.27
CA HIS A 92 -6.10 17.34 -9.98
C HIS A 92 -5.79 18.62 -9.20
N ARG A 93 -4.92 18.55 -8.19
CA ARG A 93 -4.61 19.69 -7.31
C ARG A 93 -3.71 20.75 -7.94
N PHE A 94 -2.74 20.34 -8.78
CA PHE A 94 -1.66 21.19 -9.25
C PHE A 94 -1.60 21.38 -10.78
N ALA A 95 -2.27 20.52 -11.54
CA ALA A 95 -2.22 20.54 -13.00
C ALA A 95 -3.60 20.64 -13.67
N GLY A 96 -4.67 20.95 -12.91
CA GLY A 96 -6.02 21.08 -13.47
C GLY A 96 -6.59 19.78 -14.06
N GLY A 97 -6.04 18.63 -13.66
CA GLY A 97 -6.52 17.32 -14.11
C GLY A 97 -7.93 16.99 -13.61
N PRO A 98 -8.58 15.94 -14.16
CA PRO A 98 -9.93 15.56 -13.79
C PRO A 98 -10.05 15.17 -12.31
N ALA A 99 -11.20 15.46 -11.70
CA ALA A 99 -11.46 15.07 -10.31
C ALA A 99 -11.43 13.55 -10.13
N PRO A 100 -10.98 13.04 -8.96
CA PRO A 100 -11.02 11.62 -8.66
C PRO A 100 -12.44 11.06 -8.79
N ILE A 101 -12.57 9.89 -9.44
CA ILE A 101 -13.86 9.25 -9.68
C ILE A 101 -14.48 8.79 -8.36
N LYS A 102 -15.68 9.29 -8.05
CA LYS A 102 -16.50 8.80 -6.95
C LYS A 102 -17.27 7.56 -7.40
N ARG A 103 -17.20 6.48 -6.62
CA ARG A 103 -17.89 5.20 -6.90
C ARG A 103 -19.07 5.05 -5.96
N TYR A 104 -20.13 4.38 -6.45
CA TYR A 104 -21.38 4.14 -5.73
C TYR A 104 -21.88 2.72 -5.97
N GLY A 105 -22.73 2.22 -5.09
CA GLY A 105 -23.39 0.93 -5.23
C GLY A 105 -22.45 -0.24 -5.45
N ARG A 106 -22.70 -1.04 -6.48
CA ARG A 106 -21.91 -2.23 -6.82
C ARG A 106 -20.48 -1.93 -7.22
N ASP A 107 -20.20 -0.78 -7.83
CA ASP A 107 -18.84 -0.43 -8.25
C ASP A 107 -17.98 -0.04 -7.05
N GLN A 108 -18.58 0.56 -6.02
CA GLN A 108 -17.90 0.78 -4.75
C GLN A 108 -17.56 -0.56 -4.07
N LEU A 109 -18.53 -1.49 -3.99
CA LEU A 109 -18.29 -2.82 -3.40
C LEU A 109 -17.17 -3.59 -4.13
N LYS A 110 -17.20 -3.61 -5.47
CA LYS A 110 -16.13 -4.23 -6.27
C LYS A 110 -14.76 -3.60 -6.02
N HIS A 111 -14.74 -2.28 -5.83
CA HIS A 111 -13.50 -1.56 -5.51
C HIS A 111 -12.97 -1.94 -4.14
N GLU A 112 -13.83 -1.94 -3.11
CA GLU A 112 -13.47 -2.33 -1.74
C GLU A 112 -13.03 -3.80 -1.67
N ALA A 113 -13.71 -4.72 -2.37
CA ALA A 113 -13.31 -6.11 -2.46
C ALA A 113 -11.91 -6.28 -3.09
N LYS A 114 -11.58 -5.49 -4.13
CA LYS A 114 -10.22 -5.48 -4.71
C LYS A 114 -9.18 -4.93 -3.74
N LEU A 115 -9.53 -3.91 -2.96
CA LEU A 115 -8.64 -3.38 -1.92
C LEU A 115 -8.44 -4.38 -0.79
N TRP A 116 -9.50 -5.05 -0.35
CA TRP A 116 -9.41 -6.11 0.64
C TRP A 116 -8.51 -7.27 0.16
N LEU A 117 -8.66 -7.72 -1.09
CA LEU A 117 -7.81 -8.76 -1.66
C LEU A 117 -6.33 -8.35 -1.69
N ARG A 118 -6.04 -7.06 -1.94
CA ARG A 118 -4.67 -6.52 -1.83
C ARG A 118 -4.17 -6.55 -0.39
N THR A 119 -5.02 -6.25 0.60
CA THR A 119 -4.66 -6.38 2.02
C THR A 119 -4.35 -7.83 2.39
N VAL A 120 -5.11 -8.79 1.86
CA VAL A 120 -4.81 -10.23 2.02
C VAL A 120 -3.45 -10.57 1.41
N LEU A 121 -3.16 -10.10 0.20
CA LEU A 121 -1.85 -10.29 -0.46
C LEU A 121 -0.72 -9.66 0.36
N MET A 122 -0.90 -8.42 0.85
CA MET A 122 0.05 -7.75 1.73
C MET A 122 0.37 -8.60 2.96
N ALA A 123 -0.66 -9.06 3.67
CA ALA A 123 -0.50 -9.86 4.87
C ALA A 123 0.14 -11.23 4.57
N ALA A 124 -0.20 -11.85 3.44
CA ALA A 124 0.39 -13.13 3.01
C ALA A 124 1.89 -13.00 2.71
N VAL A 125 2.30 -11.94 2.00
CA VAL A 125 3.72 -11.66 1.72
C VAL A 125 4.47 -11.39 3.03
N ALA A 126 3.93 -10.53 3.90
CA ALA A 126 4.53 -10.24 5.19
C ALA A 126 4.66 -11.50 6.07
N ALA A 127 3.59 -12.31 6.15
CA ALA A 127 3.60 -13.55 6.90
C ALA A 127 4.64 -14.56 6.36
N ALA A 128 4.79 -14.66 5.04
CA ALA A 128 5.79 -15.53 4.42
C ALA A 128 7.23 -15.09 4.76
N LEU A 129 7.51 -13.79 4.71
CA LEU A 129 8.81 -13.23 5.08
C LEU A 129 9.12 -13.45 6.56
N LEU A 130 8.16 -13.15 7.44
CA LEU A 130 8.29 -13.38 8.88
C LEU A 130 8.46 -14.86 9.21
N GLN A 131 7.73 -15.74 8.52
CA GLN A 131 7.86 -17.20 8.71
C GLN A 131 9.24 -17.70 8.28
N GLY A 132 9.77 -17.18 7.16
CA GLY A 132 11.14 -17.48 6.74
C GLY A 132 12.17 -17.03 7.78
N ALA A 133 12.00 -15.83 8.35
CA ALA A 133 12.86 -15.34 9.42
C ALA A 133 12.76 -16.22 10.68
N ILE A 134 11.54 -16.63 11.09
CA ILE A 134 11.30 -17.51 12.22
C ILE A 134 12.02 -18.86 12.03
N TRP A 135 11.93 -19.47 10.84
CA TRP A 135 12.63 -20.72 10.55
C TRP A 135 14.16 -20.57 10.59
N TYR A 136 14.66 -19.42 10.13
CA TYR A 136 16.11 -19.15 10.16
C TYR A 136 16.63 -18.92 11.57
N VAL A 137 15.90 -18.21 12.42
CA VAL A 137 16.26 -17.92 13.83
C VAL A 137 16.26 -19.20 14.66
N GLY A 138 15.30 -20.11 14.44
CA GLY A 138 15.17 -21.38 15.17
C GLY A 138 14.81 -21.16 16.62
N ASP A 139 15.70 -21.54 17.55
CA ASP A 139 15.48 -21.51 19.00
C ASP A 139 15.61 -20.11 19.64
N GLY A 140 15.92 -19.06 18.86
CA GLY A 140 16.00 -17.68 19.33
C GLY A 140 14.62 -17.08 19.67
N ASP A 141 14.63 -15.85 20.24
CA ASP A 141 13.39 -15.13 20.53
C ASP A 141 12.69 -14.65 19.25
N VAL A 142 11.60 -15.28 18.91
CA VAL A 142 10.74 -14.97 17.75
C VAL A 142 9.40 -14.38 18.14
N SER A 143 9.21 -14.01 19.40
CA SER A 143 7.92 -13.54 19.94
C SER A 143 7.39 -12.31 19.21
N SER A 144 8.25 -11.34 18.92
CA SER A 144 7.91 -10.15 18.14
C SER A 144 7.48 -10.49 16.71
N LEU A 145 8.21 -11.39 16.03
CA LEU A 145 7.88 -11.80 14.64
C LEU A 145 6.50 -12.46 14.56
N ARG A 146 6.17 -13.33 15.53
CA ARG A 146 4.83 -13.96 15.64
C ARG A 146 3.74 -12.95 15.95
N SER A 147 4.01 -11.97 16.80
CA SER A 147 3.07 -10.88 17.11
C SER A 147 2.70 -10.08 15.84
N TRP A 148 3.66 -9.85 14.96
CA TRP A 148 3.43 -9.15 13.69
C TRP A 148 2.66 -10.01 12.67
N GLN A 149 2.84 -11.33 12.64
CA GLN A 149 1.96 -12.21 11.85
C GLN A 149 0.50 -12.09 12.31
N ALA A 150 0.25 -12.11 13.63
CA ALA A 150 -1.08 -11.89 14.20
C ALA A 150 -1.63 -10.49 13.86
N THR A 151 -0.76 -9.45 13.83
CA THR A 151 -1.13 -8.09 13.44
C THR A 151 -1.56 -8.03 11.98
N GLY A 152 -0.86 -8.69 11.07
CA GLY A 152 -1.27 -8.82 9.68
C GLY A 152 -2.66 -9.43 9.54
N LEU A 153 -2.96 -10.50 10.29
CA LEU A 153 -4.28 -11.12 10.29
C LEU A 153 -5.37 -10.17 10.84
N ARG A 154 -5.08 -9.43 11.91
CA ARG A 154 -6.01 -8.40 12.45
C ARG A 154 -6.33 -7.33 11.41
N ILE A 155 -5.34 -6.84 10.67
CA ILE A 155 -5.52 -5.85 9.60
C ILE A 155 -6.46 -6.40 8.51
N VAL A 156 -6.24 -7.64 8.05
CA VAL A 156 -7.11 -8.31 7.06
C VAL A 156 -8.54 -8.43 7.58
N SER A 157 -8.71 -8.83 8.85
CA SER A 157 -10.03 -9.01 9.47
C SER A 157 -10.78 -7.68 9.58
N ILE A 158 -10.13 -6.64 10.09
CA ILE A 158 -10.72 -5.30 10.22
C ILE A 158 -11.12 -4.75 8.84
N HIS A 159 -10.24 -4.85 7.85
CA HIS A 159 -10.56 -4.42 6.49
C HIS A 159 -11.68 -5.26 5.87
N GLY A 160 -11.74 -6.57 6.16
CA GLY A 160 -12.83 -7.45 5.76
C GLY A 160 -14.18 -7.01 6.33
N VAL A 161 -14.23 -6.65 7.62
CA VAL A 161 -15.44 -6.10 8.25
C VAL A 161 -15.86 -4.80 7.56
N ILE A 162 -14.91 -3.89 7.29
CA ILE A 162 -15.20 -2.64 6.57
C ILE A 162 -15.76 -2.95 5.17
N MET A 163 -15.17 -3.88 4.43
CA MET A 163 -15.68 -4.29 3.12
C MET A 163 -17.10 -4.84 3.21
N LEU A 164 -17.41 -5.65 4.23
CA LEU A 164 -18.75 -6.19 4.46
C LEU A 164 -19.78 -5.11 4.77
N THR A 165 -19.39 -3.99 5.41
CA THR A 165 -20.33 -2.86 5.62
C THR A 165 -20.84 -2.28 4.30
N TYR A 166 -20.00 -2.25 3.25
CA TYR A 166 -20.43 -1.80 1.91
C TYR A 166 -21.35 -2.81 1.20
N LEU A 167 -21.30 -4.07 1.61
CA LEU A 167 -22.26 -5.08 1.13
C LEU A 167 -23.64 -4.88 1.76
N ILE A 168 -23.68 -4.60 3.07
CA ILE A 168 -24.92 -4.44 3.84
C ILE A 168 -25.54 -3.04 3.60
N TRP A 169 -24.71 -2.00 3.57
CA TRP A 169 -25.11 -0.61 3.33
C TRP A 169 -24.40 -0.03 2.11
N PRO A 170 -24.89 -0.34 0.88
CA PRO A 170 -24.30 0.21 -0.33
C PRO A 170 -24.46 1.72 -0.37
N LYS A 171 -23.39 2.45 -0.66
CA LYS A 171 -23.39 3.89 -0.80
C LYS A 171 -24.25 4.31 -1.99
N LYS A 172 -25.37 5.02 -1.75
CA LYS A 172 -26.26 5.51 -2.80
C LYS A 172 -25.61 6.64 -3.60
N ALA A 173 -25.87 6.70 -4.91
CA ALA A 173 -25.51 7.85 -5.73
C ALA A 173 -26.35 9.08 -5.32
N PRO A 174 -25.81 10.31 -5.45
CA PRO A 174 -26.64 11.52 -5.32
C PRO A 174 -27.75 11.54 -6.37
N GLU A 175 -28.93 12.03 -6.01
CA GLU A 175 -30.13 12.06 -6.87
C GLU A 175 -29.91 12.80 -8.20
N ASP A 176 -29.10 13.86 -8.20
CA ASP A 176 -28.72 14.61 -9.41
C ASP A 176 -28.04 13.76 -10.49
N ARG A 177 -27.39 12.69 -10.09
CA ARG A 177 -26.68 11.80 -11.03
C ARG A 177 -27.60 10.72 -11.61
N THR A 178 -28.53 10.24 -10.84
CA THR A 178 -29.57 9.32 -11.32
C THR A 178 -30.49 10.01 -12.32
N ALA A 179 -30.88 11.26 -12.05
CA ALA A 179 -31.69 12.06 -12.97
C ALA A 179 -30.94 12.38 -14.30
N ALA A 180 -29.62 12.57 -14.25
CA ALA A 180 -28.82 12.83 -15.46
C ALA A 180 -28.59 11.57 -16.32
N GLU A 181 -28.59 10.38 -15.71
CA GLU A 181 -28.41 9.09 -16.39
C GLU A 181 -29.73 8.55 -16.97
N GLU A 182 -30.88 8.95 -16.36
CA GLU A 182 -32.23 8.64 -16.83
C GLU A 182 -32.76 9.66 -17.87
N ALA A 183 -32.10 10.81 -18.05
CA ALA A 183 -32.49 11.77 -19.07
C ALA A 183 -32.30 11.16 -20.48
N PRO A 184 -33.35 11.11 -21.32
CA PRO A 184 -33.24 10.55 -22.66
C PRO A 184 -32.18 11.31 -23.46
N ALA A 185 -31.32 10.56 -24.14
CA ALA A 185 -30.29 11.14 -25.02
C ALA A 185 -30.93 12.15 -25.94
N ARG A 186 -30.51 13.42 -25.83
CA ARG A 186 -31.00 14.47 -26.76
C ARG A 186 -30.75 13.99 -28.18
N PRO A 187 -31.76 14.03 -29.09
CA PRO A 187 -31.53 13.72 -30.50
C PRO A 187 -30.39 14.61 -31.01
N ARG A 188 -29.44 14.02 -31.72
CA ARG A 188 -28.47 14.82 -32.47
C ARG A 188 -29.28 15.65 -33.46
N GLU A 189 -29.29 16.96 -33.29
CA GLU A 189 -29.70 17.84 -34.36
C GLU A 189 -28.75 17.59 -35.53
N GLU A 190 -29.23 16.87 -36.53
CA GLU A 190 -28.60 16.81 -37.84
C GLU A 190 -28.59 18.24 -38.37
N THR A 191 -27.46 18.93 -38.24
CA THR A 191 -27.18 20.16 -39.02
C THR A 191 -27.03 19.75 -40.49
N LEU A 192 -28.19 19.73 -41.16
CA LEU A 192 -28.25 19.86 -42.64
C LEU A 192 -27.71 21.22 -43.04
N HIS A 193 -26.51 21.23 -43.56
CA HIS A 193 -26.04 22.23 -44.54
C HIS A 193 -25.09 21.59 -45.54
#